data_7ccc3f54eb46dc04a55bba2b9fc33de1
#
_entry.id   7ccc3f54eb46dc04a55bba2b9fc33de1
#
_cell.length_a   1.000
_cell.length_b   1.000
_cell.length_c   1.000
_cell.angle_alpha   90.00
_cell.angle_beta   90.00
_cell.angle_gamma   90.00
#
_symmetry.space_group_name_H-M   'P 1'
#
loop_
_entity.id
_entity.type
_entity.pdbx_description
1 polymer ?
#
loop_
_entity_poly.entity_id
_entity_poly.type
_entity_poly.pdbx_seq_one_letter_code
_entity_poly.pdbx_strand_id
1 'polypeptide(L)'
;MDQSNIEKKIFEMILNVYRLIKKNFDLYKEINLTMIQLHALFFIKENKNCQLKDLAKYFSITLPTSNILVDRLINLGLIEKKHDDYDQRLVRLSLNKKGINLLNKIIKKQKQCFSNLINKLNQKEKKVLFDLLKKLLVN
;
A
#
# COMPACT_ATOMS: atom_id res chain seq x y z
N MET A 1 36.86 -9.47 3.06
CA MET A 1 36.00 -8.32 2.82
C MET A 1 35.70 -7.69 4.16
N ASP A 2 36.08 -6.43 4.34
CA ASP A 2 35.87 -5.71 5.60
C ASP A 2 34.36 -5.67 5.92
N GLN A 3 33.97 -5.94 7.15
CA GLN A 3 32.58 -6.04 7.59
C GLN A 3 31.76 -4.77 7.27
N SER A 4 32.39 -3.61 7.44
CA SER A 4 31.85 -2.29 7.06
C SER A 4 31.54 -2.18 5.55
N ASN A 5 32.28 -2.85 4.70
CA ASN A 5 32.07 -2.82 3.25
C ASN A 5 30.90 -3.68 2.79
N ILE A 6 30.62 -4.81 3.47
CA ILE A 6 29.48 -5.67 3.10
C ILE A 6 28.15 -5.04 3.49
N GLU A 7 28.06 -4.42 4.67
CA GLU A 7 26.85 -3.73 5.11
C GLU A 7 26.47 -2.58 4.18
N LYS A 8 27.47 -1.77 3.79
CA LYS A 8 27.26 -0.70 2.80
C LYS A 8 26.75 -1.23 1.46
N LYS A 9 27.35 -2.31 0.97
CA LYS A 9 26.92 -2.96 -0.29
C LYS A 9 25.51 -3.52 -0.19
N ILE A 10 25.14 -4.15 0.92
CA ILE A 10 23.78 -4.63 1.16
C ILE A 10 22.79 -3.48 1.12
N PHE A 11 23.10 -2.37 1.80
CA PHE A 11 22.26 -1.17 1.78
C PHE A 11 22.06 -0.63 0.36
N GLU A 12 23.12 -0.48 -0.41
CA GLU A 12 23.06 -0.03 -1.81
C GLU A 12 22.23 -0.98 -2.67
N MET A 13 22.37 -2.30 -2.48
CA MET A 13 21.58 -3.31 -3.21
C MET A 13 20.08 -3.23 -2.84
N ILE A 14 19.76 -3.08 -1.56
CA ILE A 14 18.37 -2.90 -1.12
C ILE A 14 17.75 -1.66 -1.76
N LEU A 15 18.48 -0.53 -1.79
CA LEU A 15 18.02 0.69 -2.45
C LEU A 15 17.82 0.49 -3.96
N ASN A 16 18.70 -0.25 -4.62
CA ASN A 16 18.56 -0.54 -6.04
C ASN A 16 17.35 -1.44 -6.33
N VAL A 17 17.12 -2.46 -5.51
CA VAL A 17 15.92 -3.30 -5.61
C VAL A 17 14.66 -2.46 -5.37
N TYR A 18 14.66 -1.60 -4.36
CA TYR A 18 13.55 -0.67 -4.11
C TYR A 18 13.26 0.24 -5.31
N ARG A 19 14.30 0.86 -5.91
CA ARG A 19 14.16 1.70 -7.11
C ARG A 19 13.59 0.90 -8.29
N LEU A 20 14.04 -0.33 -8.48
CA LEU A 20 13.56 -1.21 -9.55
C LEU A 20 12.09 -1.57 -9.35
N ILE A 21 11.70 -1.92 -8.13
CA ILE A 21 10.30 -2.13 -7.77
C ILE A 21 9.50 -0.86 -8.04
N LYS A 22 9.94 0.30 -7.55
CA LYS A 22 9.26 1.58 -7.72
C LYS A 22 9.10 1.97 -9.19
N LYS A 23 10.11 1.77 -10.04
CA LYS A 23 10.03 2.06 -11.47
C LYS A 23 8.95 1.22 -12.16
N ASN A 24 8.78 -0.02 -11.76
CA ASN A 24 7.71 -0.89 -12.27
C ASN A 24 6.33 -0.53 -11.67
N PHE A 25 6.29 0.31 -10.63
CA PHE A 25 5.08 0.85 -10.02
C PHE A 25 4.60 2.17 -10.64
N ASP A 26 5.16 2.62 -11.76
CA ASP A 26 4.73 3.84 -12.49
C ASP A 26 3.28 3.77 -13.02
N LEU A 27 2.56 2.70 -12.65
CA LEU A 27 1.11 2.55 -12.73
C LEU A 27 0.33 3.69 -12.08
N TYR A 28 0.92 4.37 -11.12
CA TYR A 28 0.28 5.48 -10.42
C TYR A 28 0.07 6.70 -11.32
N LYS A 29 0.89 6.87 -12.36
CA LYS A 29 0.71 7.95 -13.35
C LYS A 29 -0.54 7.75 -14.21
N GLU A 30 -0.88 6.50 -14.53
CA GLU A 30 -2.07 6.17 -15.31
C GLU A 30 -3.37 6.32 -14.50
N ILE A 31 -3.29 6.25 -13.18
CA ILE A 31 -4.47 6.18 -12.29
C ILE A 31 -4.86 7.55 -11.74
N ASN A 32 -4.01 8.56 -11.90
CA ASN A 32 -4.22 9.92 -11.40
C ASN A 32 -4.52 10.01 -9.89
N LEU A 33 -3.91 9.11 -9.11
CA LEU A 33 -3.97 9.08 -7.65
C LEU A 33 -2.63 9.46 -7.04
N THR A 34 -2.67 10.20 -5.95
CA THR A 34 -1.49 10.42 -5.11
C THR A 34 -1.20 9.17 -4.27
N MET A 35 0.04 9.03 -3.78
CA MET A 35 0.43 7.91 -2.93
C MET A 35 -0.42 7.82 -1.65
N ILE A 36 -0.74 8.95 -1.03
CA ILE A 36 -1.58 8.98 0.17
C ILE A 36 -3.01 8.52 -0.14
N GLN A 37 -3.56 8.89 -1.28
CA GLN A 37 -4.89 8.45 -1.73
C GLN A 37 -4.93 6.94 -1.95
N LEU A 38 -3.90 6.40 -2.59
CA LEU A 38 -3.80 4.97 -2.80
C LEU A 38 -3.65 4.19 -1.49
N HIS A 39 -2.78 4.64 -0.59
CA HIS A 39 -2.63 4.03 0.72
C HIS A 39 -3.92 4.11 1.55
N ALA A 40 -4.68 5.20 1.43
CA ALA A 40 -5.99 5.32 2.07
C ALA A 40 -6.98 4.28 1.55
N LEU A 41 -7.00 4.03 0.23
CA LEU A 41 -7.86 2.97 -0.34
C LEU A 41 -7.48 1.58 0.18
N PHE A 42 -6.19 1.26 0.27
CA PHE A 42 -5.72 0.00 0.85
C PHE A 42 -6.12 -0.11 2.32
N PHE A 43 -5.91 0.95 3.10
CA PHE A 43 -6.29 0.97 4.51
C PHE A 43 -7.80 0.73 4.71
N ILE A 44 -8.65 1.41 3.93
CA ILE A 44 -10.11 1.24 3.97
C ILE A 44 -10.50 -0.19 3.57
N LYS A 45 -9.84 -0.78 2.57
CA LYS A 45 -10.08 -2.16 2.15
C LYS A 45 -9.80 -3.17 3.27
N GLU A 46 -8.71 -2.98 4.00
CA GLU A 46 -8.27 -3.89 5.05
C GLU A 46 -9.05 -3.72 6.37
N ASN A 47 -9.65 -2.55 6.58
CA ASN A 47 -10.36 -2.20 7.81
C ASN A 47 -11.85 -2.03 7.54
N LYS A 48 -12.63 -3.11 7.67
CA LYS A 48 -14.07 -3.17 7.34
C LYS A 48 -14.95 -2.12 8.00
N ASN A 49 -14.55 -1.58 9.13
CA ASN A 49 -15.31 -0.58 9.88
C ASN A 49 -14.56 0.75 10.00
N CYS A 50 -13.75 1.06 8.99
CA CYS A 50 -12.91 2.26 8.97
C CYS A 50 -13.74 3.53 9.14
N GLN A 51 -13.30 4.38 10.05
CA GLN A 51 -13.85 5.72 10.28
C GLN A 51 -12.81 6.79 9.90
N LEU A 52 -13.27 8.03 9.80
CA LEU A 52 -12.39 9.16 9.51
C LEU A 52 -11.23 9.31 10.50
N LYS A 53 -11.51 9.06 11.80
CA LYS A 53 -10.49 9.10 12.86
C LYS A 53 -9.40 8.05 12.70
N ASP A 54 -9.75 6.88 12.12
CA ASP A 54 -8.80 5.79 11.92
C ASP A 54 -7.79 6.14 10.83
N LEU A 55 -8.24 6.79 9.74
CA LEU A 55 -7.36 7.34 8.71
C LEU A 55 -6.48 8.47 9.27
N ALA A 56 -7.07 9.39 10.05
CA ALA A 56 -6.32 10.46 10.68
C ALA A 56 -5.18 9.92 11.55
N LYS A 57 -5.46 8.90 12.36
CA LYS A 57 -4.47 8.23 13.19
C LYS A 57 -3.41 7.50 12.37
N TYR A 58 -3.84 6.74 11.36
CA TYR A 58 -2.93 5.95 10.50
C TYR A 58 -1.91 6.83 9.77
N PHE A 59 -2.36 7.96 9.23
CA PHE A 59 -1.49 8.90 8.52
C PHE A 59 -0.85 9.97 9.41
N SER A 60 -1.13 9.98 10.72
CA SER A 60 -0.68 11.04 11.64
C SER A 60 -1.06 12.44 11.16
N ILE A 61 -2.30 12.60 10.69
CA ILE A 61 -2.88 13.87 10.20
C ILE A 61 -4.08 14.27 11.07
N THR A 62 -4.49 15.53 10.93
CA THR A 62 -5.67 16.05 11.63
C THR A 62 -6.98 15.50 11.05
N LEU A 63 -8.06 15.51 11.82
CA LEU A 63 -9.39 15.13 11.32
C LEU A 63 -9.84 15.97 10.11
N PRO A 64 -9.68 17.31 10.11
CA PRO A 64 -10.00 18.11 8.92
C PRO A 64 -9.21 17.67 7.67
N THR A 65 -7.91 17.38 7.82
CA THR A 65 -7.07 16.91 6.71
C THR A 65 -7.52 15.53 6.24
N SER A 66 -7.87 14.63 7.16
CA SER A 66 -8.43 13.31 6.82
C SER A 66 -9.77 13.45 6.07
N ASN A 67 -10.62 14.40 6.48
CA ASN A 67 -11.88 14.67 5.78
C ASN A 67 -11.65 15.13 4.33
N ILE A 68 -10.69 16.04 4.10
CA ILE A 68 -10.32 16.48 2.75
C ILE A 68 -9.85 15.30 1.89
N LEU A 69 -9.04 14.40 2.45
CA LEU A 69 -8.58 13.19 1.77
C LEU A 69 -9.77 12.30 1.37
N VAL A 70 -10.68 12.07 2.30
CA VAL A 70 -11.89 11.25 2.08
C VAL A 70 -12.81 11.88 1.05
N ASP A 71 -13.07 13.19 1.12
CA ASP A 71 -13.92 13.89 0.15
C ASP A 71 -13.34 13.82 -1.27
N ARG A 72 -12.02 13.90 -1.41
CA ARG A 72 -11.35 13.70 -2.72
C ARG A 72 -11.57 12.28 -3.25
N LEU A 73 -11.48 11.25 -2.41
CA LEU A 73 -11.72 9.87 -2.81
C LEU A 73 -13.19 9.60 -3.17
N ILE A 74 -14.13 10.27 -2.48
CA ILE A 74 -15.55 10.23 -2.83
C ILE A 74 -15.79 10.91 -4.18
N ASN A 75 -15.20 12.08 -4.42
CA ASN A 75 -15.33 12.81 -5.69
C ASN A 75 -14.73 12.03 -6.87
N LEU A 76 -13.70 11.22 -6.63
CA LEU A 76 -13.18 10.27 -7.62
C LEU A 76 -14.08 9.04 -7.82
N GLY A 77 -15.13 8.90 -6.99
CA GLY A 77 -16.07 7.79 -7.03
C GLY A 77 -15.46 6.46 -6.60
N LEU A 78 -14.51 6.45 -5.65
CA LEU A 78 -13.77 5.27 -5.23
C LEU A 78 -14.23 4.71 -3.89
N ILE A 79 -14.76 5.58 -3.03
CA ILE A 79 -15.28 5.24 -1.70
C ILE A 79 -16.64 5.87 -1.47
N GLU A 80 -17.32 5.38 -0.46
CA GLU A 80 -18.60 5.92 0.02
C GLU A 80 -18.58 6.04 1.53
N LYS A 81 -19.36 7.01 2.04
CA LYS A 81 -19.68 7.15 3.46
C LYS A 81 -21.02 6.48 3.72
N LYS A 82 -21.08 5.61 4.72
CA LYS A 82 -22.33 5.02 5.20
C LYS A 82 -22.47 5.28 6.69
N HIS A 83 -23.67 5.66 7.12
CA HIS A 83 -23.98 5.67 8.55
C HIS A 83 -24.04 4.25 9.07
N ASP A 84 -23.60 4.06 10.30
CA ASP A 84 -23.69 2.76 10.97
C ASP A 84 -25.16 2.39 11.20
N ASP A 85 -25.50 1.11 11.01
CA ASP A 85 -26.88 0.63 11.14
C ASP A 85 -27.41 0.72 12.60
N TYR A 86 -26.50 0.70 13.60
CA TYR A 86 -26.84 0.72 15.02
C TYR A 86 -26.64 2.09 15.67
N ASP A 87 -25.67 2.88 15.21
CA ASP A 87 -25.39 4.24 15.68
C ASP A 87 -25.19 5.18 14.50
N GLN A 88 -26.23 5.94 14.15
CA GLN A 88 -26.19 6.90 13.04
C GLN A 88 -25.19 8.05 13.20
N ARG A 89 -24.62 8.22 14.41
CA ARG A 89 -23.55 9.19 14.64
C ARG A 89 -22.22 8.72 14.08
N LEU A 90 -22.07 7.41 13.89
CA LEU A 90 -20.86 6.82 13.34
C LEU A 90 -20.94 6.77 11.82
N VAL A 91 -19.98 7.39 11.17
CA VAL A 91 -19.79 7.34 9.73
C VAL A 91 -18.68 6.38 9.39
N ARG A 92 -19.00 5.35 8.63
CA ARG A 92 -18.06 4.34 8.15
C ARG A 92 -17.68 4.61 6.71
N LEU A 93 -16.43 4.35 6.40
CA LEU A 93 -15.86 4.44 5.06
C LEU A 93 -15.78 3.05 4.46
N SER A 94 -16.19 2.91 3.23
CA SER A 94 -16.06 1.67 2.47
C SER A 94 -15.70 1.94 1.01
N LEU A 95 -15.00 0.99 0.39
CA LEU A 95 -14.80 1.03 -1.05
C LEU A 95 -16.11 0.73 -1.75
N ASN A 96 -16.42 1.48 -2.80
CA ASN A 96 -17.45 1.10 -3.73
C ASN A 96 -16.91 0.13 -4.81
N LYS A 97 -17.77 -0.33 -5.71
CA LYS A 97 -17.40 -1.27 -6.78
C LYS A 97 -16.24 -0.76 -7.64
N LYS A 98 -16.22 0.54 -7.97
CA LYS A 98 -15.15 1.16 -8.76
C LYS A 98 -13.82 1.15 -8.00
N GLY A 99 -13.83 1.48 -6.71
CA GLY A 99 -12.64 1.43 -5.84
C GLY A 99 -12.08 0.02 -5.68
N ILE A 100 -12.95 -0.97 -5.47
CA ILE A 100 -12.55 -2.40 -5.39
C ILE A 100 -11.91 -2.85 -6.70
N ASN A 101 -12.54 -2.57 -7.84
CA ASN A 101 -12.02 -2.95 -9.16
C ASN A 101 -10.68 -2.30 -9.44
N LEU A 102 -10.53 -1.02 -9.09
CA LEU A 102 -9.26 -0.29 -9.25
C LEU A 102 -8.14 -0.93 -8.42
N LEU A 103 -8.38 -1.19 -7.13
CA LEU A 103 -7.38 -1.83 -6.28
C LEU A 103 -7.02 -3.24 -6.75
N ASN A 104 -7.99 -4.02 -7.18
CA ASN A 104 -7.74 -5.36 -7.71
C ASN A 104 -6.86 -5.32 -8.97
N LYS A 105 -7.09 -4.35 -9.87
CA LYS A 105 -6.25 -4.10 -11.04
C LYS A 105 -4.82 -3.72 -10.65
N ILE A 106 -4.67 -2.85 -9.67
CA ILE A 106 -3.37 -2.42 -9.15
C ILE A 106 -2.63 -3.62 -8.53
N ILE A 107 -3.28 -4.37 -7.65
CA ILE A 107 -2.69 -5.55 -6.98
C ILE A 107 -2.24 -6.59 -8.02
N LYS A 108 -3.07 -6.84 -9.04
CA LYS A 108 -2.72 -7.78 -10.11
C LYS A 108 -1.45 -7.37 -10.86
N LYS A 109 -1.36 -6.10 -11.24
CA LYS A 109 -0.16 -5.56 -11.92
C LYS A 109 1.07 -5.58 -11.01
N GLN A 110 0.92 -5.22 -9.73
CA GLN A 110 2.00 -5.29 -8.74
C GLN A 110 2.55 -6.71 -8.61
N LYS A 111 1.66 -7.69 -8.45
CA LYS A 111 2.04 -9.11 -8.38
C LYS A 111 2.78 -9.56 -9.64
N GLN A 112 2.33 -9.15 -10.81
CA GLN A 112 2.98 -9.50 -12.07
C GLN A 112 4.39 -8.89 -12.19
N CYS A 113 4.54 -7.60 -11.88
CA CYS A 113 5.86 -6.94 -11.87
C CYS A 113 6.81 -7.58 -10.86
N PHE A 114 6.33 -7.87 -9.65
CA PHE A 114 7.12 -8.53 -8.63
C PHE A 114 7.48 -9.96 -9.03
N SER A 115 6.53 -10.70 -9.61
CA SER A 115 6.77 -12.06 -10.12
C SER A 115 7.89 -12.08 -11.16
N ASN A 116 7.90 -11.14 -12.10
CA ASN A 116 8.96 -11.03 -13.10
C ASN A 116 10.34 -10.76 -12.47
N LEU A 117 10.38 -9.99 -11.39
CA LEU A 117 11.61 -9.72 -10.66
C LEU A 117 12.10 -10.97 -9.90
N ILE A 118 11.20 -11.59 -9.10
CA ILE A 118 11.56 -12.70 -8.22
C ILE A 118 11.83 -14.00 -8.98
N ASN A 119 11.29 -14.15 -10.19
CA ASN A 119 11.52 -15.34 -11.02
C ASN A 119 12.94 -15.43 -11.62
N LYS A 120 13.78 -14.42 -11.41
CA LYS A 120 15.23 -14.51 -11.64
C LYS A 120 15.92 -15.46 -10.64
N LEU A 121 15.25 -15.75 -9.53
CA LEU A 121 15.71 -16.66 -8.49
C LEU A 121 15.07 -18.05 -8.65
N ASN A 122 15.85 -19.10 -8.44
CA ASN A 122 15.31 -20.45 -8.33
C ASN A 122 14.57 -20.67 -6.99
N GLN A 123 13.92 -21.82 -6.81
CA GLN A 123 13.08 -22.08 -5.63
C GLN A 123 13.89 -22.08 -4.31
N LYS A 124 15.12 -22.59 -4.34
CA LYS A 124 16.00 -22.60 -3.15
C LYS A 124 16.40 -21.17 -2.77
N GLU A 125 16.79 -20.37 -3.74
CA GLU A 125 17.17 -18.96 -3.55
C GLU A 125 15.98 -18.12 -3.04
N LYS A 126 14.77 -18.34 -3.55
CA LYS A 126 13.53 -17.71 -3.05
C LYS A 126 13.30 -18.03 -1.57
N LYS A 127 13.49 -19.30 -1.20
CA LYS A 127 13.35 -19.74 0.20
C LYS A 127 14.38 -19.07 1.12
N VAL A 128 15.65 -19.01 0.70
CA VAL A 128 16.71 -18.36 1.45
C VAL A 128 16.41 -16.86 1.61
N LEU A 129 16.01 -16.19 0.53
CA LEU A 129 15.65 -14.76 0.56
C LEU A 129 14.49 -14.53 1.54
N PHE A 130 13.45 -15.36 1.48
CA PHE A 130 12.30 -15.26 2.38
C PHE A 130 12.72 -15.38 3.86
N ASP A 131 13.55 -16.38 4.19
CA ASP A 131 14.00 -16.61 5.56
C ASP A 131 14.90 -15.46 6.07
N LEU A 132 15.75 -14.90 5.20
CA LEU A 132 16.57 -13.73 5.54
C LEU A 132 15.72 -12.48 5.78
N LEU A 133 14.77 -12.20 4.90
CA LEU A 133 13.85 -11.07 5.07
C LEU A 133 13.00 -11.21 6.33
N LYS A 134 12.49 -12.43 6.60
CA LYS A 134 11.75 -12.71 7.83
C LYS A 134 12.59 -12.43 9.07
N LYS A 135 13.86 -12.83 9.08
CA LYS A 135 14.80 -12.57 10.19
C LYS A 135 15.02 -11.07 10.43
N LEU A 136 15.05 -10.24 9.36
CA LEU A 136 15.20 -8.79 9.47
C LEU A 136 13.95 -8.08 10.00
N LEU A 137 12.76 -8.67 9.78
CA LEU A 137 11.46 -8.06 10.13
C LEU A 137 10.97 -8.46 11.53
N VAL A 138 11.54 -9.49 12.15
CA VAL A 138 11.18 -9.90 13.52
C VAL A 138 12.01 -9.08 14.50
N ASN A 139 11.31 -8.23 15.28
CA ASN A 139 11.86 -7.54 16.45
C ASN A 139 12.05 -8.51 17.61
#